data_4fab3ed13e9e83c7cfe1617a1e4ff5f7
#
_entry.id   4fab3ed13e9e83c7cfe1617a1e4ff5f7
#
_cell.length_a   1.000
_cell.length_b   1.000
_cell.length_c   1.000
_cell.angle_alpha   90.00
_cell.angle_beta   90.00
_cell.angle_gamma   90.00
#
_symmetry.space_group_name_H-M   'P 1'
#
loop_
_entity.id
_entity.type
_entity.pdbx_description
1 polymer ?
#
loop_
_entity_poly.entity_id
_entity_poly.type
_entity_poly.pdbx_seq_one_letter_code
_entity_poly.pdbx_strand_id
1 'polypeptide(L)'
;MENKCLYCYKEIDSGELITEAGSKGFHEKCSKRFFGKINPPELNFTEDQILELAEQIIKSQKTVTGVQPKLSLGLSENSSEPERFTIVGLWGEYILKPQTKMYASLPEIEDLTMHLAEISKLKTVEHSLIRLKSG
;
A
#
# COMPACT_ATOMS: atom_id res chain seq x y z
N MET A 1 0.07 2.85 -17.49
CA MET A 1 -0.16 3.44 -16.14
C MET A 1 1.15 3.81 -15.42
N GLU A 2 2.26 3.81 -16.15
CA GLU A 2 3.59 3.94 -15.52
C GLU A 2 3.86 5.28 -14.83
N ASN A 3 3.19 6.36 -15.24
CA ASN A 3 3.46 7.70 -14.74
C ASN A 3 2.34 8.31 -13.88
N LYS A 4 1.45 7.49 -13.33
CA LYS A 4 0.37 7.99 -12.46
C LYS A 4 0.68 7.75 -10.99
N CYS A 5 0.36 8.75 -10.19
CA CYS A 5 0.51 8.67 -8.75
C CYS A 5 -0.44 7.62 -8.14
N LEU A 6 0.12 6.72 -7.35
CA LEU A 6 -0.61 5.62 -6.71
C LEU A 6 -1.62 6.09 -5.64
N TYR A 7 -1.49 7.34 -5.18
CA TYR A 7 -2.40 7.95 -4.21
C TYR A 7 -3.51 8.78 -4.86
N CYS A 8 -3.20 9.67 -5.80
CA CYS A 8 -4.18 10.63 -6.34
C CYS A 8 -4.56 10.40 -7.81
N TYR A 9 -3.96 9.42 -8.49
CA TYR A 9 -4.15 9.03 -9.90
C TYR A 9 -3.78 10.10 -10.93
N LYS A 10 -3.29 11.25 -10.50
CA LYS A 10 -2.80 12.28 -11.41
C LYS A 10 -1.43 11.89 -11.97
N GLU A 11 -1.14 12.41 -13.16
CA GLU A 11 0.16 12.20 -13.81
C GLU A 11 1.29 12.81 -12.99
N ILE A 12 2.41 12.09 -12.92
CA ILE A 12 3.66 12.56 -12.30
C ILE A 12 4.51 13.15 -13.42
N ASP A 13 4.88 14.41 -13.28
CA ASP A 13 5.71 15.11 -14.27
C ASP A 13 7.10 14.48 -14.40
N SER A 14 7.72 14.62 -15.57
CA SER A 14 9.05 14.09 -15.84
C SER A 14 10.11 14.57 -14.85
N GLY A 15 9.99 15.79 -14.34
CA GLY A 15 10.86 16.32 -13.30
C GLY A 15 10.64 15.68 -11.92
N GLU A 16 9.43 15.31 -11.59
CA GLU A 16 9.11 14.58 -10.36
C GLU A 16 9.45 13.08 -10.45
N LEU A 17 9.38 12.47 -11.66
CA LEU A 17 9.70 11.05 -11.86
C LEU A 17 11.14 10.69 -11.48
N ILE A 18 12.07 11.64 -11.55
CA ILE A 18 13.48 11.44 -11.17
C ILE A 18 13.70 11.54 -9.66
N THR A 19 12.73 12.01 -8.90
CA THR A 19 12.80 12.01 -7.43
C THR A 19 12.62 10.60 -6.87
N GLU A 20 13.04 10.39 -5.62
CA GLU A 20 12.82 9.11 -4.95
C GLU A 20 11.33 8.78 -4.83
N ALA A 21 10.49 9.75 -4.48
CA ALA A 21 9.05 9.57 -4.42
C ALA A 21 8.45 9.25 -5.79
N GLY A 22 8.83 9.99 -6.83
CA GLY A 22 8.36 9.79 -8.20
C GLY A 22 8.71 8.42 -8.76
N SER A 23 9.94 7.96 -8.52
CA SER A 23 10.39 6.62 -8.94
C SER A 23 9.59 5.47 -8.29
N LYS A 24 9.05 5.73 -7.09
CA LYS A 24 8.17 4.80 -6.35
C LYS A 24 6.68 4.98 -6.67
N GLY A 25 6.34 5.90 -7.58
CA GLY A 25 4.97 6.14 -8.04
C GLY A 25 4.17 7.13 -7.19
N PHE A 26 4.82 8.08 -6.54
CA PHE A 26 4.16 9.11 -5.74
C PHE A 26 4.65 10.52 -6.09
N HIS A 27 3.76 11.50 -6.06
CA HIS A 27 4.21 12.89 -5.87
C HIS A 27 4.77 13.04 -4.45
N GLU A 28 5.77 13.88 -4.25
CA GLU A 28 6.32 14.15 -2.92
C GLU A 28 5.25 14.63 -1.92
N LYS A 29 4.33 15.50 -2.38
CA LYS A 29 3.20 15.98 -1.56
C LYS A 29 2.22 14.87 -1.19
N CYS A 30 1.99 13.89 -2.08
CA CYS A 30 1.10 12.76 -1.83
C CYS A 30 1.73 11.78 -0.85
N SER A 31 3.03 11.50 -1.00
CA SER A 31 3.80 10.71 -0.05
C SER A 31 3.78 11.34 1.34
N LYS A 32 4.04 12.65 1.42
CA LYS A 32 4.01 13.39 2.70
C LYS A 32 2.63 13.36 3.35
N ARG A 33 1.56 13.45 2.56
CA ARG A 33 0.19 13.40 3.08
C ARG A 33 -0.16 12.02 3.63
N PHE A 34 0.16 10.95 2.91
CA PHE A 34 -0.25 9.60 3.28
C PHE A 34 0.71 8.94 4.30
N PHE A 35 2.02 9.05 4.07
CA PHE A 35 3.05 8.43 4.93
C PHE A 35 3.65 9.39 5.97
N GLY A 36 3.34 10.68 5.89
CA GLY A 36 3.96 11.71 6.71
C GLY A 36 5.38 12.11 6.28
N LYS A 37 5.89 11.58 5.18
CA LYS A 37 7.26 11.75 4.68
C LYS A 37 7.30 11.99 3.18
N ILE A 38 8.30 12.76 2.73
CA ILE A 38 8.50 13.10 1.31
C ILE A 38 8.77 11.82 0.51
N ASN A 39 9.63 10.94 1.03
CA ASN A 39 9.95 9.66 0.41
C ASN A 39 9.04 8.57 0.99
N PRO A 40 8.30 7.83 0.15
CA PRO A 40 7.46 6.74 0.63
C PRO A 40 8.31 5.60 1.17
N PRO A 41 7.87 4.93 2.25
CA PRO A 41 8.54 3.75 2.75
C PRO A 41 8.56 2.62 1.72
N GLU A 42 9.56 1.77 1.79
CA GLU A 42 9.66 0.60 0.93
C GLU A 42 8.89 -0.59 1.50
N LEU A 43 8.20 -1.31 0.62
CA LEU A 43 7.59 -2.60 0.92
C LEU A 43 8.42 -3.71 0.27
N ASN A 44 9.42 -4.19 0.98
CA ASN A 44 10.43 -5.13 0.48
C ASN A 44 9.98 -6.59 0.49
N PHE A 45 8.75 -6.84 0.06
CA PHE A 45 8.17 -8.17 -0.08
C PHE A 45 7.74 -8.41 -1.52
N THR A 46 7.93 -9.62 -2.01
CA THR A 46 7.34 -10.06 -3.26
C THR A 46 5.89 -10.48 -3.05
N GLU A 47 5.13 -10.57 -4.15
CA GLU A 47 3.74 -11.04 -4.09
C GLU A 47 3.64 -12.41 -3.43
N ASP A 48 4.53 -13.36 -3.78
CA ASP A 48 4.53 -14.72 -3.21
C ASP A 48 4.80 -14.68 -1.70
N GLN A 49 5.74 -13.86 -1.23
CA GLN A 49 6.00 -13.70 0.20
C GLN A 49 4.80 -13.14 0.95
N ILE A 50 4.11 -12.16 0.37
CA ILE A 50 2.90 -11.58 0.97
C ILE A 50 1.77 -12.61 1.02
N LEU A 51 1.58 -13.38 -0.04
CA LEU A 51 0.57 -14.44 -0.08
C LEU A 51 0.84 -15.53 0.95
N GLU A 52 2.09 -15.98 1.07
CA GLU A 52 2.49 -16.97 2.07
C GLU A 52 2.23 -16.49 3.50
N LEU A 53 2.60 -15.26 3.81
CA LEU A 53 2.36 -14.64 5.12
C LEU A 53 0.85 -14.49 5.39
N ALA A 54 0.07 -14.10 4.39
CA ALA A 54 -1.37 -14.00 4.50
C ALA A 54 -2.01 -15.38 4.80
N GLU A 55 -1.57 -16.44 4.14
CA GLU A 55 -2.03 -17.81 4.40
C GLU A 55 -1.69 -18.27 5.82
N GLN A 56 -0.50 -17.96 6.32
CA GLN A 56 -0.10 -18.29 7.70
C GLN A 56 -0.98 -17.60 8.73
N ILE A 57 -1.32 -16.32 8.51
CA ILE A 57 -2.20 -15.55 9.39
C ILE A 57 -3.62 -16.11 9.38
N ILE A 58 -4.16 -16.43 8.21
CA ILE A 58 -5.50 -17.04 8.09
C ILE A 58 -5.56 -18.38 8.83
N LYS A 59 -4.54 -19.21 8.71
CA LYS A 59 -4.46 -20.51 9.42
C LYS A 59 -4.36 -20.36 10.94
N SER A 60 -3.73 -19.28 11.43
CA SER A 60 -3.58 -19.01 12.87
C SER A 60 -4.83 -18.40 13.51
N GLN A 61 -5.66 -17.74 12.72
CA GLN A 61 -6.90 -17.10 13.20
C GLN A 61 -8.10 -18.02 12.99
N LYS A 62 -8.56 -18.66 14.06
CA LYS A 62 -9.68 -19.60 14.06
C LYS A 62 -11.07 -19.02 13.69
N THR A 63 -11.20 -17.72 13.42
CA THR A 63 -12.52 -17.06 13.38
C THR A 63 -12.67 -15.91 12.38
N VAL A 64 -11.99 -15.86 11.29
CA VAL A 64 -12.27 -14.77 10.34
C VAL A 64 -12.83 -15.30 9.04
N THR A 65 -14.14 -15.23 8.91
CA THR A 65 -14.90 -15.22 7.67
C THR A 65 -14.66 -13.91 6.92
N GLY A 66 -13.46 -13.68 6.48
CA GLY A 66 -13.11 -12.54 5.62
C GLY A 66 -12.59 -13.07 4.28
N VAL A 67 -13.14 -12.55 3.20
CA VAL A 67 -12.76 -12.94 1.83
C VAL A 67 -11.35 -12.47 1.47
N GLN A 68 -10.83 -11.45 2.15
CA GLN A 68 -9.57 -10.81 1.85
C GLN A 68 -8.63 -10.83 3.06
N PRO A 69 -7.41 -11.38 2.91
CA PRO A 69 -6.40 -11.31 3.97
C PRO A 69 -5.97 -9.86 4.24
N LYS A 70 -5.63 -9.58 5.49
CA LYS A 70 -5.16 -8.27 5.96
C LYS A 70 -3.87 -8.46 6.72
N LEU A 71 -2.88 -7.63 6.45
CA LEU A 71 -1.61 -7.60 7.15
C LEU A 71 -1.43 -6.24 7.84
N SER A 72 -1.11 -6.25 9.12
CA SER A 72 -0.73 -5.02 9.82
C SER A 72 0.73 -4.69 9.53
N LEU A 73 1.00 -3.45 9.12
CA LEU A 73 2.32 -2.95 8.83
C LEU A 73 2.70 -1.84 9.80
N GLY A 74 3.94 -1.86 10.27
CA GLY A 74 4.60 -0.78 10.98
C GLY A 74 5.80 -0.26 10.20
N LEU A 75 6.29 0.93 10.53
CA LEU A 75 7.52 1.49 9.97
C LEU A 75 8.72 1.06 10.81
N SER A 76 9.82 0.70 10.15
CA SER A 76 11.08 0.44 10.84
C SER A 76 11.74 1.75 11.28
N GLU A 77 12.15 1.86 12.54
CA GLU A 77 12.75 3.07 13.12
C GLU A 77 14.29 3.14 13.02
N ASN A 78 14.93 2.34 12.18
CA ASN A 78 16.38 2.37 12.05
C ASN A 78 16.87 3.60 11.30
N SER A 79 17.53 4.50 11.98
CA SER A 79 18.05 5.79 11.47
C SER A 79 19.15 5.70 10.41
N SER A 80 19.66 4.51 10.10
CA SER A 80 20.76 4.28 9.14
C SER A 80 20.35 3.63 7.82
N GLU A 81 19.11 3.21 7.68
CA GLU A 81 18.58 2.59 6.46
C GLU A 81 17.34 3.33 5.96
N PRO A 82 17.01 3.22 4.65
CA PRO A 82 15.74 3.72 4.14
C PRO A 82 14.59 3.10 4.95
N GLU A 83 13.59 3.92 5.27
CA GLU A 83 12.43 3.42 5.98
C GLU A 83 11.70 2.38 5.15
N ARG A 84 11.38 1.28 5.79
CA ARG A 84 10.65 0.18 5.18
C ARG A 84 9.50 -0.27 6.08
N PHE A 85 8.48 -0.83 5.44
CA PHE A 85 7.43 -1.49 6.17
C PHE A 85 7.90 -2.84 6.72
N THR A 86 7.50 -3.10 7.94
CA THR A 86 7.64 -4.41 8.60
C THR A 86 6.27 -4.95 8.93
N ILE A 87 6.12 -6.27 8.84
CA ILE A 87 4.88 -6.92 9.25
C ILE A 87 4.88 -7.03 10.77
N VAL A 88 3.88 -6.42 11.38
CA VAL A 88 3.65 -6.47 12.82
C VAL A 88 2.37 -7.24 13.11
N GLY A 89 2.20 -7.74 14.33
CA GLY A 89 1.06 -8.56 14.71
C GLY A 89 -0.30 -7.83 14.63
N LEU A 90 -0.86 -7.42 15.77
CA LEU A 90 -2.19 -6.79 15.82
C LEU A 90 -2.21 -5.26 15.71
N TRP A 91 -1.08 -4.62 15.97
CA TRP A 91 -0.98 -3.17 16.14
C TRP A 91 0.02 -2.58 15.14
N GLY A 92 -0.47 -2.22 13.96
CA GLY A 92 0.29 -1.52 12.94
C GLY A 92 -0.38 -0.19 12.60
N GLU A 93 0.40 0.74 12.08
CA GLU A 93 -0.10 2.04 11.61
C GLU A 93 -0.85 1.93 10.28
N TYR A 94 -0.58 0.86 9.53
CA TYR A 94 -1.16 0.61 8.22
C TYR A 94 -1.75 -0.80 8.12
N ILE A 95 -2.77 -0.94 7.29
CA ILE A 95 -3.34 -2.23 6.92
C ILE A 95 -3.07 -2.46 5.44
N LEU A 96 -2.30 -3.51 5.13
CA LEU A 96 -2.09 -3.96 3.77
C LEU A 96 -3.15 -4.99 3.40
N LYS A 97 -3.79 -4.79 2.26
CA LYS A 97 -4.73 -5.73 1.65
C LYS A 97 -4.12 -6.23 0.33
N PRO A 98 -3.51 -7.42 0.35
CA PRO A 98 -2.81 -7.94 -0.82
C PRO A 98 -3.77 -8.47 -1.88
N GLN A 99 -3.24 -8.65 -3.09
CA GLN A 99 -3.90 -9.38 -4.17
C GLN A 99 -4.22 -10.81 -3.72
N THR A 100 -5.37 -11.32 -4.14
CA THR A 100 -5.78 -12.70 -3.91
C THR A 100 -5.80 -13.49 -5.22
N LYS A 101 -5.67 -14.82 -5.12
CA LYS A 101 -5.78 -15.70 -6.30
C LYS A 101 -7.21 -15.83 -6.83
N MET A 102 -8.20 -15.57 -5.98
CA MET A 102 -9.63 -15.74 -6.35
C MET A 102 -10.17 -14.57 -7.17
N TYR A 103 -9.69 -13.36 -6.91
CA TYR A 103 -10.21 -12.14 -7.53
C TYR A 103 -9.08 -11.30 -8.10
N ALA A 104 -9.03 -11.19 -9.43
CA ALA A 104 -8.03 -10.37 -10.10
C ALA A 104 -8.24 -8.89 -9.78
N SER A 105 -7.13 -8.15 -9.63
CA SER A 105 -7.12 -6.70 -9.42
C SER A 105 -7.97 -6.22 -8.23
N LEU A 106 -8.09 -7.04 -7.20
CA LEU A 106 -8.92 -6.70 -6.03
C LEU A 106 -8.43 -5.43 -5.30
N PRO A 107 -7.12 -5.23 -5.06
CA PRO A 107 -6.63 -4.00 -4.45
C PRO A 107 -6.95 -2.75 -5.29
N GLU A 108 -6.78 -2.83 -6.60
CA GLU A 108 -7.05 -1.72 -7.52
C GLU A 108 -8.55 -1.38 -7.57
N ILE A 109 -9.41 -2.39 -7.57
CA ILE A 109 -10.87 -2.21 -7.54
C ILE A 109 -11.31 -1.58 -6.22
N GLU A 110 -10.75 -2.02 -5.10
CA GLU A 110 -11.06 -1.46 -3.80
C GLU A 110 -10.64 0.02 -3.70
N ASP A 111 -9.41 0.32 -4.08
CA ASP A 111 -8.88 1.69 -4.07
C ASP A 111 -9.67 2.62 -5.01
N LEU A 112 -10.00 2.16 -6.22
CA LEU A 112 -10.86 2.89 -7.16
C LEU A 112 -12.25 3.14 -6.57
N THR A 113 -12.84 2.16 -5.91
CA THR A 113 -14.16 2.28 -5.28
C THR A 113 -14.13 3.35 -4.18
N MET A 114 -13.08 3.41 -3.39
CA MET A 114 -12.90 4.43 -2.37
C MET A 114 -12.73 5.83 -2.98
N HIS A 115 -11.99 5.98 -4.07
CA HIS A 115 -11.91 7.25 -4.81
C HIS A 115 -13.28 7.69 -5.36
N LEU A 116 -14.08 6.77 -5.90
CA LEU A 116 -15.44 7.08 -6.35
C LEU A 116 -16.35 7.51 -5.18
N ALA A 117 -16.20 6.88 -4.03
CA ALA A 117 -16.92 7.28 -2.82
C ALA A 117 -16.56 8.70 -2.38
N GLU A 118 -15.27 9.07 -2.42
CA GLU A 118 -14.81 10.43 -2.12
C GLU A 118 -15.38 11.47 -3.11
N ILE A 119 -15.38 11.16 -4.41
CA ILE A 119 -16.01 12.03 -5.44
C ILE A 119 -17.50 12.21 -5.14
N SER A 120 -18.15 11.16 -4.63
CA SER A 120 -19.56 11.19 -4.20
C SER A 120 -19.76 11.85 -2.83
N LYS A 121 -18.72 12.48 -2.27
CA LYS A 121 -18.71 13.16 -0.95
C LYS A 121 -18.99 12.23 0.23
N LEU A 122 -18.72 10.94 0.09
CA LEU A 122 -18.70 10.02 1.20
C LEU A 122 -17.35 10.10 1.91
N LYS A 123 -17.36 10.04 3.23
CA LYS A 123 -16.13 10.03 4.01
C LYS A 123 -15.50 8.65 4.00
N THR A 124 -14.27 8.56 3.53
CA THR A 124 -13.45 7.35 3.53
C THR A 124 -12.28 7.48 4.51
N VAL A 125 -11.64 6.35 4.83
CA VAL A 125 -10.31 6.37 5.45
C VAL A 125 -9.26 6.72 4.40
N GLU A 126 -8.12 7.24 4.83
CA GLU A 126 -6.97 7.46 3.93
C GLU A 126 -6.52 6.12 3.35
N HIS A 127 -6.31 6.08 2.04
CA HIS A 127 -5.96 4.87 1.30
C HIS A 127 -5.02 5.19 0.13
N SER A 128 -4.25 4.22 -0.28
CA SER A 128 -3.36 4.31 -1.44
C SER A 128 -2.95 2.93 -1.92
N LEU A 129 -2.70 2.79 -3.19
CA LEU A 129 -1.94 1.65 -3.70
C LEU A 129 -0.47 1.79 -3.33
N ILE A 130 0.24 0.68 -3.25
CA ILE A 130 1.69 0.64 -3.06
C ILE A 130 2.28 -0.48 -3.91
N ARG A 131 3.48 -0.25 -4.45
CA ARG A 131 4.20 -1.28 -5.21
C ARG A 131 4.90 -2.25 -4.28
N LEU A 132 4.83 -3.53 -4.63
CA LEU A 132 5.65 -4.57 -4.05
C LEU A 132 7.06 -4.57 -4.68
N LYS A 133 7.99 -5.31 -4.08
CA LYS A 133 9.35 -5.52 -4.64
C LYS A 133 9.32 -6.15 -6.03
N SER A 134 8.31 -6.93 -6.33
CA SER A 134 8.10 -7.59 -7.63
C SER A 134 7.35 -6.74 -8.67
N GLY A 135 6.96 -5.53 -8.31
CA GLY A 135 6.26 -4.60 -9.22
C GLY A 135 4.92 -4.10 -8.75
#